data_bce22d457bc64dc7a2f8d65b7821e63e
#
_entry.id   bce22d457bc64dc7a2f8d65b7821e63e
#
_cell.length_a   1.000
_cell.length_b   1.000
_cell.length_c   1.000
_cell.angle_alpha   90.00
_cell.angle_beta   90.00
_cell.angle_gamma   90.00
#
_symmetry.space_group_name_H-M   'P 1'
#
loop_
_entity.id
_entity.type
_entity.pdbx_description
1 polymer ?
#
loop_
_entity_poly.entity_id
_entity_poly.type
_entity_poly.pdbx_seq_one_letter_code
_entity_poly.pdbx_strand_id
1 'polypeptide(L)'
;GLLGLRKGLGLYVNVRPVKVLEPLRGISPLKPERLGDLDIEIVRELAGGMYFGERGNTTENGVERAWDTESYSTPEIERIATFAFARAENRSRRVCSVDKANVLASSQLWRRTVTAMGSVYPSVKLEHMYVDNAAMQLTLKPSQFDVMLTSNMFGDILSDAAAALVGSIGLIPSASFGTGAPLFEPIHGSAPSLVGTDSANPVGSILSATLMLRDAFGLSLEADWVEQSLHRVLAGGYRTADIAQPGASTIGGSVFTEMLREEMQRTLEHAERYGWGV
;
A
#
# COMPACT_ATOMS: atom_id res chain seq x y z
N GLY A 1 4.83 5.58 -20.10
CA GLY A 1 4.34 5.96 -18.79
C GLY A 1 4.76 5.01 -17.69
N LEU A 2 4.07 4.99 -16.55
CA LEU A 2 4.44 4.26 -15.32
C LEU A 2 4.72 2.76 -15.54
N LEU A 3 3.90 2.05 -16.33
CA LEU A 3 4.14 0.63 -16.64
C LEU A 3 5.48 0.39 -17.35
N GLY A 4 5.88 1.30 -18.25
CA GLY A 4 7.19 1.23 -18.91
C GLY A 4 8.34 1.45 -17.92
N LEU A 5 8.19 2.36 -16.98
CA LEU A 5 9.17 2.61 -15.91
C LEU A 5 9.32 1.38 -15.00
N ARG A 6 8.22 0.80 -14.53
CA ARG A 6 8.21 -0.41 -13.71
C ARG A 6 8.89 -1.59 -14.41
N LYS A 7 8.61 -1.77 -15.70
CA LYS A 7 9.28 -2.78 -16.52
C LYS A 7 10.77 -2.51 -16.70
N GLY A 8 11.15 -1.26 -17.00
CA GLY A 8 12.55 -0.85 -17.19
C GLY A 8 13.41 -1.01 -15.93
N LEU A 9 12.81 -0.82 -14.75
CA LEU A 9 13.46 -1.02 -13.45
C LEU A 9 13.34 -2.47 -12.93
N GLY A 10 12.68 -3.37 -13.67
CA GLY A 10 12.50 -4.77 -13.27
C GLY A 10 11.72 -4.94 -11.95
N LEU A 11 10.76 -4.06 -11.69
CA LEU A 11 9.97 -4.08 -10.45
C LEU A 11 8.91 -5.18 -10.52
N TYR A 12 8.85 -6.02 -9.48
CA TYR A 12 7.87 -7.12 -9.38
C TYR A 12 7.12 -7.16 -8.05
N VAL A 13 7.57 -6.42 -7.05
CA VAL A 13 6.88 -6.23 -5.76
C VAL A 13 6.31 -4.84 -5.71
N ASN A 14 5.07 -4.69 -5.26
CA ASN A 14 4.53 -3.41 -4.83
C ASN A 14 3.94 -3.56 -3.42
N VAL A 15 4.46 -2.79 -2.49
CA VAL A 15 4.04 -2.74 -1.09
C VAL A 15 3.17 -1.52 -0.89
N ARG A 16 1.98 -1.72 -0.33
CA ARG A 16 1.00 -0.68 -0.01
C ARG A 16 0.55 -0.82 1.45
N PRO A 17 1.22 -0.14 2.39
CA PRO A 17 0.77 -0.12 3.77
C PRO A 17 -0.52 0.68 3.92
N VAL A 18 -1.49 0.10 4.61
CA VAL A 18 -2.76 0.75 4.96
C VAL A 18 -2.88 0.76 6.47
N LYS A 19 -2.63 1.90 7.08
CA LYS A 19 -2.60 2.08 8.52
C LYS A 19 -3.45 3.26 8.95
N VAL A 20 -4.20 3.10 10.03
CA VAL A 20 -4.91 4.23 10.65
C VAL A 20 -3.90 5.15 11.31
N LEU A 21 -3.91 6.41 10.90
CA LEU A 21 -3.24 7.48 11.63
C LEU A 21 -4.15 7.93 12.76
N GLU A 22 -3.72 7.83 14.02
CA GLU A 22 -4.57 8.06 15.19
C GLU A 22 -5.34 9.39 15.16
N PRO A 23 -4.73 10.54 14.77
CA PRO A 23 -5.46 11.79 14.65
C PRO A 23 -6.55 11.81 13.56
N LEU A 24 -6.52 10.83 12.65
CA LEU A 24 -7.47 10.69 11.54
C LEU A 24 -8.48 9.56 11.74
N ARG A 25 -8.48 8.88 12.87
CA ARG A 25 -9.41 7.76 13.15
C ARG A 25 -10.88 8.13 12.88
N GLY A 26 -11.26 9.37 13.17
CA GLY A 26 -12.62 9.86 13.00
C GLY A 26 -13.10 10.07 11.57
N ILE A 27 -12.19 10.05 10.55
CA ILE A 27 -12.60 10.17 9.14
C ILE A 27 -12.88 8.80 8.49
N SER A 28 -12.58 7.70 9.17
CA SER A 28 -12.89 6.36 8.68
C SER A 28 -14.39 6.20 8.49
N PRO A 29 -14.86 5.59 7.38
CA PRO A 29 -16.26 5.25 7.21
C PRO A 29 -16.71 4.07 8.09
N LEU A 30 -15.76 3.35 8.70
CA LEU A 30 -16.05 2.24 9.59
C LEU A 30 -16.34 2.73 11.01
N LYS A 31 -17.22 1.99 11.69
CA LYS A 31 -17.40 2.17 13.14
C LYS A 31 -16.10 1.83 13.88
N PRO A 32 -15.77 2.54 14.98
CA PRO A 32 -14.51 2.34 15.71
C PRO A 32 -14.22 0.87 16.10
N GLU A 33 -15.24 0.13 16.52
CA GLU A 33 -15.12 -1.28 16.91
C GLU A 33 -14.82 -2.24 15.74
N ARG A 34 -15.09 -1.81 14.49
CA ARG A 34 -14.70 -2.55 13.27
C ARG A 34 -13.34 -2.14 12.76
N LEU A 35 -13.04 -0.86 12.84
CA LEU A 35 -11.75 -0.30 12.41
C LEU A 35 -10.60 -0.91 13.20
N GLY A 36 -10.74 -0.98 14.53
CA GLY A 36 -9.70 -1.52 15.41
C GLY A 36 -8.34 -0.83 15.20
N ASP A 37 -7.27 -1.56 15.42
CA ASP A 37 -5.90 -1.11 15.15
C ASP A 37 -5.50 -1.60 13.75
N LEU A 38 -6.12 -0.99 12.72
CA LEU A 38 -5.87 -1.33 11.32
C LEU A 38 -4.42 -0.98 10.94
N ASP A 39 -3.65 -2.02 10.63
CA ASP A 39 -2.30 -1.96 10.09
C ASP A 39 -2.08 -3.16 9.17
N ILE A 40 -2.38 -2.99 7.89
CA ILE A 40 -2.28 -4.02 6.86
C ILE A 40 -1.17 -3.63 5.90
N GLU A 41 -0.34 -4.59 5.49
CA GLU A 41 0.59 -4.43 4.39
C GLU A 41 0.13 -5.28 3.20
N ILE A 42 -0.29 -4.63 2.12
CA ILE A 42 -0.69 -5.32 0.89
C ILE A 42 0.55 -5.47 0.02
N VAL A 43 0.95 -6.72 -0.21
CA VAL A 43 2.06 -7.11 -1.09
C VAL A 43 1.47 -7.60 -2.41
N ARG A 44 1.52 -6.71 -3.41
CA ARG A 44 0.98 -6.91 -4.75
C ARG A 44 2.07 -7.35 -5.70
N GLU A 45 1.89 -8.46 -6.39
CA GLU A 45 2.73 -8.81 -7.54
C GLU A 45 2.53 -7.76 -8.65
N LEU A 46 3.62 -7.29 -9.27
CA LEU A 46 3.58 -6.10 -10.13
C LEU A 46 3.97 -6.35 -11.60
N ALA A 47 4.56 -7.50 -11.93
CA ALA A 47 5.18 -7.77 -13.22
C ALA A 47 4.41 -8.78 -14.08
N GLY A 48 3.44 -9.50 -13.52
CA GLY A 48 2.67 -10.53 -14.20
C GLY A 48 1.17 -10.25 -14.24
N GLY A 49 0.43 -11.31 -14.47
CA GLY A 49 -1.02 -11.29 -14.49
C GLY A 49 -1.61 -10.63 -15.73
N MET A 50 -2.86 -10.20 -15.61
CA MET A 50 -3.65 -9.65 -16.71
C MET A 50 -3.08 -8.35 -17.30
N TYR A 51 -2.34 -7.55 -16.51
CA TYR A 51 -1.77 -6.28 -16.97
C TYR A 51 -0.61 -6.46 -17.95
N PHE A 52 0.06 -7.63 -17.93
CA PHE A 52 1.21 -7.94 -18.77
C PHE A 52 1.00 -9.18 -19.63
N GLY A 53 -0.13 -9.87 -19.49
CA GLY A 53 -0.50 -11.03 -20.29
C GLY A 53 -0.80 -10.70 -21.75
N GLU A 54 -0.93 -11.74 -22.54
CA GLU A 54 -1.35 -11.62 -23.94
C GLU A 54 -2.74 -11.01 -24.02
N ARG A 55 -2.93 -10.09 -24.94
CA ARG A 55 -4.21 -9.38 -25.17
C ARG A 55 -4.47 -9.20 -26.65
N GLY A 56 -5.72 -9.06 -27.00
CA GLY A 56 -6.10 -8.81 -28.37
C GLY A 56 -7.54 -8.37 -28.53
N ASN A 57 -7.85 -7.99 -29.75
CA ASN A 57 -9.20 -7.81 -30.21
C ASN A 57 -9.37 -8.33 -31.64
N THR A 58 -10.56 -8.71 -32.02
CA THR A 58 -10.92 -9.11 -33.38
C THR A 58 -12.36 -8.73 -33.67
N THR A 59 -12.67 -8.56 -34.96
CA THR A 59 -14.05 -8.33 -35.43
C THR A 59 -14.37 -9.38 -36.48
N GLU A 60 -15.31 -10.27 -36.20
CA GLU A 60 -15.77 -11.30 -37.10
C GLU A 60 -17.27 -11.18 -37.34
N ASN A 61 -17.70 -11.10 -38.58
CA ASN A 61 -19.12 -10.96 -38.97
C ASN A 61 -19.85 -9.79 -38.28
N GLY A 62 -19.13 -8.69 -38.05
CA GLY A 62 -19.68 -7.50 -37.37
C GLY A 62 -19.76 -7.62 -35.84
N VAL A 63 -19.25 -8.71 -35.26
CA VAL A 63 -19.14 -8.91 -33.81
C VAL A 63 -17.72 -8.64 -33.36
N GLU A 64 -17.57 -7.66 -32.48
CA GLU A 64 -16.29 -7.33 -31.87
C GLU A 64 -16.02 -8.22 -30.66
N ARG A 65 -14.77 -8.64 -30.51
CA ARG A 65 -14.30 -9.49 -29.43
C ARG A 65 -12.96 -8.95 -28.91
N ALA A 66 -12.81 -8.83 -27.58
CA ALA A 66 -11.55 -8.43 -26.95
C ALA A 66 -11.23 -9.39 -25.80
N TRP A 67 -9.92 -9.60 -25.51
CA TRP A 67 -9.47 -10.44 -24.39
C TRP A 67 -8.17 -9.94 -23.81
N ASP A 68 -8.00 -10.22 -22.50
CA ASP A 68 -6.75 -10.10 -21.74
C ASP A 68 -6.52 -11.43 -21.00
N THR A 69 -5.27 -11.89 -20.99
CA THR A 69 -4.91 -13.19 -20.41
C THR A 69 -4.30 -13.02 -19.03
N GLU A 70 -4.90 -13.67 -18.03
CA GLU A 70 -4.30 -13.81 -16.68
C GLU A 70 -3.31 -14.98 -16.68
N SER A 71 -2.03 -14.72 -16.50
CA SER A 71 -0.98 -15.72 -16.50
C SER A 71 0.06 -15.47 -15.42
N TYR A 72 0.44 -16.54 -14.71
CA TYR A 72 1.53 -16.58 -13.75
C TYR A 72 2.35 -17.86 -13.90
N SER A 73 3.65 -17.76 -13.71
CA SER A 73 4.57 -18.88 -13.59
C SER A 73 4.95 -19.14 -12.13
N THR A 74 5.40 -20.34 -11.82
CA THR A 74 5.88 -20.71 -10.47
C THR A 74 6.97 -19.76 -9.95
N PRO A 75 8.03 -19.41 -10.71
CA PRO A 75 9.07 -18.49 -10.23
C PRO A 75 8.54 -17.08 -9.91
N GLU A 76 7.55 -16.58 -10.64
CA GLU A 76 6.93 -15.28 -10.35
C GLU A 76 6.19 -15.31 -9.02
N ILE A 77 5.48 -16.39 -8.75
CA ILE A 77 4.75 -16.57 -7.48
C ILE A 77 5.73 -16.78 -6.31
N GLU A 78 6.77 -17.58 -6.50
CA GLU A 78 7.78 -17.86 -5.47
C GLU A 78 8.50 -16.58 -5.02
N ARG A 79 8.96 -15.74 -5.96
CA ARG A 79 9.67 -14.50 -5.61
C ARG A 79 8.82 -13.51 -4.82
N ILE A 80 7.52 -13.35 -5.18
CA ILE A 80 6.64 -12.45 -4.45
C ILE A 80 6.21 -13.04 -3.10
N ALA A 81 6.00 -14.36 -3.01
CA ALA A 81 5.70 -15.05 -1.77
C ALA A 81 6.89 -14.95 -0.79
N THR A 82 8.13 -15.17 -1.25
CA THR A 82 9.34 -14.98 -0.44
C THR A 82 9.37 -13.60 0.20
N PHE A 83 9.09 -12.56 -0.59
CA PHE A 83 9.04 -11.20 -0.07
C PHE A 83 7.94 -11.02 0.99
N ALA A 84 6.73 -11.50 0.73
CA ALA A 84 5.59 -11.36 1.65
C ALA A 84 5.83 -12.11 2.97
N PHE A 85 6.39 -13.32 2.94
CA PHE A 85 6.73 -14.06 4.14
C PHE A 85 7.83 -13.38 4.95
N ALA A 86 8.90 -12.87 4.31
CA ALA A 86 9.95 -12.13 4.99
C ALA A 86 9.42 -10.84 5.66
N ARG A 87 8.50 -10.14 5.02
CA ARG A 87 7.82 -8.98 5.64
C ARG A 87 7.01 -9.42 6.86
N ALA A 88 6.26 -10.51 6.76
CA ALA A 88 5.44 -11.02 7.86
C ALA A 88 6.27 -11.45 9.08
N GLU A 89 7.48 -11.99 8.90
CA GLU A 89 8.39 -12.37 10.01
C GLU A 89 8.71 -11.19 10.94
N ASN A 90 8.80 -9.99 10.37
CA ASN A 90 9.07 -8.74 11.10
C ASN A 90 7.80 -8.00 11.55
N ARG A 91 6.62 -8.60 11.34
CA ARG A 91 5.30 -8.09 11.72
C ARG A 91 4.59 -9.09 12.64
N SER A 92 3.27 -9.20 12.52
CA SER A 92 2.46 -10.11 13.36
C SER A 92 2.51 -11.58 12.91
N ARG A 93 3.40 -11.92 11.97
CA ARG A 93 3.65 -13.29 11.48
C ARG A 93 2.42 -13.96 10.88
N ARG A 94 1.62 -13.20 10.13
CA ARG A 94 0.44 -13.71 9.45
C ARG A 94 0.45 -13.28 7.98
N VAL A 95 0.29 -14.25 7.08
CA VAL A 95 0.09 -14.00 5.63
C VAL A 95 -1.28 -14.50 5.25
N CYS A 96 -2.09 -13.60 4.65
CA CYS A 96 -3.32 -13.96 3.98
C CYS A 96 -3.07 -13.91 2.45
N SER A 97 -2.95 -15.08 1.83
CA SER A 97 -2.83 -15.18 0.38
C SER A 97 -4.21 -15.11 -0.28
N VAL A 98 -4.40 -14.11 -1.12
CA VAL A 98 -5.69 -13.84 -1.77
C VAL A 98 -5.65 -14.32 -3.21
N ASP A 99 -6.65 -15.14 -3.58
CA ASP A 99 -6.73 -15.75 -4.89
C ASP A 99 -8.20 -15.98 -5.34
N LYS A 100 -8.40 -16.58 -6.51
CA LYS A 100 -9.69 -17.07 -7.02
C LYS A 100 -9.58 -18.53 -7.48
N ALA A 101 -8.96 -19.39 -6.67
CA ALA A 101 -8.60 -20.75 -7.02
C ALA A 101 -9.81 -21.67 -7.28
N ASN A 102 -11.01 -21.28 -6.86
CA ASN A 102 -12.25 -22.00 -7.19
C ASN A 102 -12.66 -21.84 -8.67
N VAL A 103 -12.06 -20.87 -9.41
CA VAL A 103 -12.41 -20.59 -10.81
C VAL A 103 -11.18 -20.55 -11.71
N LEU A 104 -10.11 -19.84 -11.33
CA LEU A 104 -8.99 -19.53 -12.21
C LEU A 104 -7.83 -20.53 -12.07
N ALA A 105 -7.33 -21.05 -13.19
CA ALA A 105 -6.17 -21.95 -13.22
C ALA A 105 -4.88 -21.26 -12.70
N SER A 106 -4.68 -19.98 -13.04
CA SER A 106 -3.59 -19.16 -12.53
C SER A 106 -3.62 -19.06 -10.99
N SER A 107 -4.82 -18.84 -10.41
CA SER A 107 -5.02 -18.81 -8.96
C SER A 107 -4.85 -20.18 -8.29
N GLN A 108 -5.14 -21.29 -8.99
CA GLN A 108 -4.85 -22.63 -8.48
C GLN A 108 -3.35 -22.88 -8.41
N LEU A 109 -2.59 -22.46 -9.41
CA LEU A 109 -1.13 -22.50 -9.38
C LEU A 109 -0.61 -21.61 -8.24
N TRP A 110 -1.11 -20.37 -8.14
CA TRP A 110 -0.78 -19.43 -7.07
C TRP A 110 -0.92 -20.07 -5.69
N ARG A 111 -2.10 -20.61 -5.37
CA ARG A 111 -2.38 -21.24 -4.07
C ARG A 111 -1.44 -22.41 -3.78
N ARG A 112 -1.21 -23.31 -4.74
CA ARG A 112 -0.27 -24.45 -4.56
C ARG A 112 1.14 -23.98 -4.26
N THR A 113 1.64 -23.01 -5.04
CA THR A 113 2.99 -22.47 -4.88
C THR A 113 3.16 -21.74 -3.55
N VAL A 114 2.21 -20.86 -3.19
CA VAL A 114 2.25 -20.14 -1.89
C VAL A 114 2.14 -21.11 -0.72
N THR A 115 1.34 -22.19 -0.84
CA THR A 115 1.27 -23.23 0.20
C THR A 115 2.62 -23.93 0.39
N ALA A 116 3.30 -24.28 -0.70
CA ALA A 116 4.64 -24.89 -0.64
C ALA A 116 5.65 -23.92 0.01
N MET A 117 5.62 -22.63 -0.37
CA MET A 117 6.45 -21.61 0.24
C MET A 117 6.17 -21.42 1.74
N GLY A 118 4.92 -21.51 2.18
CA GLY A 118 4.56 -21.44 3.59
C GLY A 118 5.25 -22.50 4.45
N SER A 119 5.58 -23.67 3.89
CA SER A 119 6.32 -24.70 4.60
C SER A 119 7.78 -24.31 4.89
N VAL A 120 8.34 -23.37 4.16
CA VAL A 120 9.71 -22.84 4.36
C VAL A 120 9.73 -21.79 5.47
N TYR A 121 8.57 -21.20 5.81
CA TYR A 121 8.43 -20.15 6.83
C TYR A 121 7.55 -20.62 8.01
N PRO A 122 7.96 -21.61 8.81
CA PRO A 122 7.13 -22.23 9.84
C PRO A 122 6.72 -21.28 10.99
N SER A 123 7.40 -20.14 11.12
CA SER A 123 7.08 -19.08 12.09
C SER A 123 5.89 -18.22 11.64
N VAL A 124 5.48 -18.29 10.37
CA VAL A 124 4.44 -17.43 9.79
C VAL A 124 3.18 -18.26 9.54
N LYS A 125 2.07 -17.82 10.10
CA LYS A 125 0.75 -18.43 9.84
C LYS A 125 0.27 -18.04 8.45
N LEU A 126 0.09 -19.01 7.55
CA LEU A 126 -0.50 -18.84 6.24
C LEU A 126 -1.99 -19.16 6.26
N GLU A 127 -2.79 -18.28 5.72
CA GLU A 127 -4.20 -18.50 5.39
C GLU A 127 -4.46 -18.17 3.92
N HIS A 128 -5.42 -18.85 3.30
CA HIS A 128 -5.87 -18.54 1.95
C HIS A 128 -7.30 -18.00 1.97
N MET A 129 -7.55 -16.97 1.19
CA MET A 129 -8.88 -16.37 1.09
C MET A 129 -9.22 -16.10 -0.38
N TYR A 130 -10.46 -16.38 -0.77
CA TYR A 130 -10.94 -15.95 -2.09
C TYR A 130 -11.11 -14.44 -2.11
N VAL A 131 -10.80 -13.81 -3.24
CA VAL A 131 -10.76 -12.36 -3.38
C VAL A 131 -12.08 -11.66 -3.04
N ASP A 132 -13.19 -12.27 -3.40
CA ASP A 132 -14.55 -11.79 -3.05
C ASP A 132 -14.80 -11.79 -1.54
N ASN A 133 -14.36 -12.85 -0.84
CA ASN A 133 -14.41 -12.89 0.62
C ASN A 133 -13.41 -11.88 1.23
N ALA A 134 -12.20 -11.74 0.68
CA ALA A 134 -11.22 -10.76 1.16
C ALA A 134 -11.77 -9.33 1.08
N ALA A 135 -12.41 -8.97 -0.03
CA ALA A 135 -13.06 -7.67 -0.20
C ALA A 135 -14.15 -7.43 0.85
N MET A 136 -14.98 -8.43 1.13
CA MET A 136 -16.00 -8.36 2.19
C MET A 136 -15.35 -8.24 3.58
N GLN A 137 -14.33 -9.04 3.87
CA GLN A 137 -13.66 -9.07 5.18
C GLN A 137 -12.88 -7.78 5.47
N LEU A 138 -12.37 -7.08 4.46
CA LEU A 138 -11.78 -5.75 4.63
C LEU A 138 -12.77 -4.75 5.26
N THR A 139 -14.07 -4.85 4.95
CA THR A 139 -15.08 -3.97 5.54
C THR A 139 -15.66 -4.49 6.86
N LEU A 140 -15.67 -5.80 7.08
CA LEU A 140 -16.24 -6.41 8.27
C LEU A 140 -15.27 -6.50 9.45
N LYS A 141 -14.02 -6.89 9.19
CA LYS A 141 -12.98 -7.12 10.20
C LYS A 141 -11.59 -6.89 9.61
N PRO A 142 -11.22 -5.66 9.22
CA PRO A 142 -9.94 -5.38 8.59
C PRO A 142 -8.74 -5.72 9.50
N SER A 143 -8.84 -5.58 10.81
CA SER A 143 -7.78 -5.90 11.79
C SER A 143 -7.37 -7.38 11.84
N GLN A 144 -8.10 -8.28 11.16
CA GLN A 144 -7.66 -9.67 11.03
C GLN A 144 -6.44 -9.84 10.12
N PHE A 145 -6.23 -8.90 9.19
CA PHE A 145 -5.14 -8.96 8.22
C PHE A 145 -3.86 -8.35 8.81
N ASP A 146 -2.72 -8.89 8.39
CA ASP A 146 -1.38 -8.38 8.68
C ASP A 146 -0.66 -8.16 7.34
N VAL A 147 -0.19 -9.20 6.66
CA VAL A 147 0.30 -9.14 5.30
C VAL A 147 -0.71 -9.81 4.36
N MET A 148 -1.19 -9.07 3.37
CA MET A 148 -2.04 -9.60 2.31
C MET A 148 -1.21 -9.80 1.04
N LEU A 149 -0.98 -11.05 0.65
CA LEU A 149 -0.27 -11.41 -0.57
C LEU A 149 -1.26 -11.59 -1.72
N THR A 150 -1.08 -10.85 -2.81
CA THR A 150 -2.04 -10.78 -3.91
C THR A 150 -1.40 -10.81 -5.29
N SER A 151 -2.15 -11.31 -6.29
CA SER A 151 -1.84 -11.09 -7.70
C SER A 151 -1.96 -9.61 -8.07
N ASN A 152 -1.53 -9.24 -9.28
CA ASN A 152 -1.46 -7.85 -9.74
C ASN A 152 -2.83 -7.14 -9.67
N MET A 153 -3.83 -7.65 -10.36
CA MET A 153 -5.16 -7.04 -10.43
C MET A 153 -5.88 -7.06 -9.07
N PHE A 154 -5.82 -8.17 -8.33
CA PHE A 154 -6.47 -8.25 -7.03
C PHE A 154 -5.84 -7.30 -6.02
N GLY A 155 -4.52 -7.15 -6.05
CA GLY A 155 -3.80 -6.21 -5.18
C GLY A 155 -4.14 -4.76 -5.48
N ASP A 156 -4.32 -4.41 -6.75
CA ASP A 156 -4.76 -3.08 -7.16
C ASP A 156 -6.13 -2.73 -6.57
N ILE A 157 -7.12 -3.58 -6.82
CA ILE A 157 -8.50 -3.37 -6.37
C ILE A 157 -8.59 -3.36 -4.84
N LEU A 158 -7.97 -4.34 -4.18
CA LEU A 158 -8.08 -4.48 -2.72
C LEU A 158 -7.34 -3.36 -1.97
N SER A 159 -6.23 -2.84 -2.49
CA SER A 159 -5.53 -1.73 -1.85
C SER A 159 -6.30 -0.41 -1.94
N ASP A 160 -6.97 -0.16 -3.06
CA ASP A 160 -7.82 1.02 -3.20
C ASP A 160 -9.08 0.91 -2.32
N ALA A 161 -9.67 -0.29 -2.23
CA ALA A 161 -10.74 -0.57 -1.27
C ALA A 161 -10.28 -0.38 0.18
N ALA A 162 -9.06 -0.84 0.51
CA ALA A 162 -8.49 -0.66 1.84
C ALA A 162 -8.16 0.80 2.16
N ALA A 163 -7.73 1.59 1.17
CA ALA A 163 -7.49 3.03 1.33
C ALA A 163 -8.76 3.78 1.78
N ALA A 164 -9.93 3.38 1.28
CA ALA A 164 -11.20 3.94 1.70
C ALA A 164 -11.46 3.75 3.20
N LEU A 165 -10.93 2.69 3.82
CA LEU A 165 -11.12 2.40 5.25
C LEU A 165 -10.41 3.39 6.16
N VAL A 166 -9.35 4.04 5.69
CA VAL A 166 -8.61 5.06 6.43
C VAL A 166 -9.02 6.49 6.05
N GLY A 167 -9.98 6.63 5.14
CA GLY A 167 -10.69 7.88 4.84
C GLY A 167 -10.22 8.61 3.59
N SER A 168 -9.03 8.38 3.07
CA SER A 168 -8.56 8.99 1.82
C SER A 168 -7.45 8.16 1.16
N ILE A 169 -7.49 8.06 -0.17
CA ILE A 169 -6.41 7.49 -0.97
C ILE A 169 -5.13 8.34 -0.89
N GLY A 170 -5.25 9.63 -0.61
CA GLY A 170 -4.14 10.58 -0.40
C GLY A 170 -3.28 10.28 0.84
N LEU A 171 -3.70 9.35 1.69
CA LEU A 171 -2.95 8.92 2.88
C LEU A 171 -2.03 7.72 2.64
N ILE A 172 -2.15 7.02 1.50
CA ILE A 172 -1.54 5.72 1.32
C ILE A 172 -0.22 5.83 0.56
N PRO A 173 0.90 5.45 1.21
CA PRO A 173 2.19 5.31 0.54
C PRO A 173 2.28 4.04 -0.29
N SER A 174 3.31 3.98 -1.12
CA SER A 174 3.66 2.77 -1.86
C SER A 174 5.16 2.70 -2.11
N ALA A 175 5.69 1.49 -2.10
CA ALA A 175 7.05 1.17 -2.48
C ALA A 175 7.05 0.01 -3.47
N SER A 176 7.83 0.11 -4.54
CA SER A 176 7.99 -0.96 -5.51
C SER A 176 9.45 -1.42 -5.54
N PHE A 177 9.66 -2.74 -5.47
CA PHE A 177 10.98 -3.38 -5.43
C PHE A 177 11.14 -4.38 -6.57
N GLY A 178 12.39 -4.61 -6.95
CA GLY A 178 12.73 -5.54 -8.02
C GLY A 178 14.21 -5.75 -8.14
N THR A 179 14.68 -6.00 -9.36
CA THR A 179 16.11 -6.23 -9.65
C THR A 179 16.90 -4.93 -9.86
N GLY A 180 16.21 -3.84 -10.16
CA GLY A 180 16.80 -2.50 -10.33
C GLY A 180 16.51 -1.59 -9.15
N ALA A 181 16.65 -0.28 -9.38
CA ALA A 181 16.36 0.73 -8.36
C ALA A 181 14.89 0.68 -7.92
N PRO A 182 14.61 0.75 -6.61
CA PRO A 182 13.23 0.79 -6.12
C PRO A 182 12.54 2.12 -6.49
N LEU A 183 11.21 2.09 -6.52
CA LEU A 183 10.36 3.24 -6.82
C LEU A 183 9.42 3.48 -5.63
N PHE A 184 9.40 4.72 -5.14
CA PHE A 184 8.55 5.16 -4.04
C PHE A 184 7.59 6.24 -4.53
N GLU A 185 6.31 5.98 -4.43
CA GLU A 185 5.24 6.87 -4.90
C GLU A 185 3.97 6.64 -4.09
N PRO A 186 3.07 7.63 -3.90
CA PRO A 186 1.75 7.35 -3.34
C PRO A 186 0.94 6.46 -4.28
N ILE A 187 -0.09 5.77 -3.77
CA ILE A 187 -0.89 4.86 -4.61
C ILE A 187 -1.83 5.59 -5.59
N HIS A 188 -2.19 6.82 -5.28
CA HIS A 188 -3.12 7.61 -6.11
C HIS A 188 -2.49 8.02 -7.44
N GLY A 189 -3.34 8.21 -8.45
CA GLY A 189 -2.94 8.72 -9.76
C GLY A 189 -2.57 10.21 -9.76
N SER A 190 -2.35 10.76 -10.94
CA SER A 190 -1.91 12.15 -11.14
C SER A 190 -2.95 13.22 -10.81
N ALA A 191 -4.21 12.87 -10.60
CA ALA A 191 -5.32 13.76 -10.26
C ALA A 191 -5.34 15.09 -11.04
N PRO A 192 -5.51 15.07 -12.38
CA PRO A 192 -5.40 16.29 -13.22
C PRO A 192 -6.33 17.42 -12.80
N SER A 193 -7.47 17.10 -12.14
CA SER A 193 -8.43 18.08 -11.64
C SER A 193 -7.90 18.91 -10.46
N LEU A 194 -6.84 18.48 -9.80
CA LEU A 194 -6.24 19.18 -8.66
C LEU A 194 -5.07 20.10 -9.06
N VAL A 195 -4.65 20.07 -10.33
CA VAL A 195 -3.52 20.89 -10.78
C VAL A 195 -3.79 22.38 -10.57
N GLY A 196 -2.86 23.06 -9.89
CA GLY A 196 -2.95 24.49 -9.58
C GLY A 196 -3.90 24.88 -8.46
N THR A 197 -4.55 23.94 -7.77
CA THR A 197 -5.52 24.23 -6.70
C THR A 197 -4.93 24.26 -5.29
N ASP A 198 -3.69 23.78 -5.10
CA ASP A 198 -3.04 23.55 -3.80
C ASP A 198 -3.85 22.66 -2.82
N SER A 199 -4.77 21.86 -3.36
CA SER A 199 -5.66 21.00 -2.55
C SER A 199 -5.19 19.53 -2.48
N ALA A 200 -4.11 19.17 -3.16
CA ALA A 200 -3.55 17.83 -3.11
C ALA A 200 -2.99 17.51 -1.72
N ASN A 201 -3.36 16.32 -1.20
CA ASN A 201 -2.86 15.84 0.09
C ASN A 201 -1.42 15.32 -0.07
N PRO A 202 -0.40 15.88 0.63
CA PRO A 202 0.97 15.43 0.50
C PRO A 202 1.31 14.20 1.34
N VAL A 203 0.43 13.75 2.24
CA VAL A 203 0.72 12.72 3.24
C VAL A 203 1.18 11.40 2.61
N GLY A 204 0.51 10.92 1.57
CA GLY A 204 0.91 9.70 0.87
C GLY A 204 2.34 9.78 0.29
N SER A 205 2.72 10.94 -0.26
CA SER A 205 4.10 11.18 -0.77
C SER A 205 5.12 11.24 0.36
N ILE A 206 4.78 11.90 1.47
CA ILE A 206 5.64 11.99 2.67
C ILE A 206 5.87 10.57 3.24
N LEU A 207 4.80 9.80 3.41
CA LEU A 207 4.92 8.42 3.90
C LEU A 207 5.62 7.50 2.89
N SER A 208 5.54 7.75 1.58
CA SER A 208 6.37 7.05 0.59
C SER A 208 7.86 7.37 0.75
N ALA A 209 8.19 8.61 1.11
CA ALA A 209 9.56 8.99 1.44
C ALA A 209 10.03 8.31 2.75
N THR A 210 9.18 8.11 3.76
CA THR A 210 9.56 7.34 4.96
C THR A 210 9.81 5.87 4.65
N LEU A 211 9.04 5.26 3.74
CA LEU A 211 9.35 3.92 3.22
C LEU A 211 10.72 3.88 2.52
N MET A 212 11.05 4.90 1.73
CA MET A 212 12.37 5.02 1.09
C MET A 212 13.49 5.09 2.12
N LEU A 213 13.36 5.92 3.13
CA LEU A 213 14.34 6.03 4.21
C LEU A 213 14.54 4.69 4.90
N ARG A 214 13.45 4.01 5.27
CA ARG A 214 13.50 2.74 6.02
C ARG A 214 13.96 1.57 5.17
N ASP A 215 13.32 1.36 4.02
CA ASP A 215 13.47 0.11 3.26
C ASP A 215 14.63 0.16 2.23
N ALA A 216 15.03 1.36 1.73
CA ALA A 216 16.12 1.48 0.77
C ALA A 216 17.44 1.95 1.42
N PHE A 217 17.36 2.81 2.43
CA PHE A 217 18.55 3.42 3.03
C PHE A 217 18.87 2.91 4.43
N GLY A 218 17.97 2.13 5.07
CA GLY A 218 18.16 1.64 6.45
C GLY A 218 18.08 2.74 7.52
N LEU A 219 17.55 3.91 7.17
CA LEU A 219 17.41 5.10 8.00
C LEU A 219 16.07 5.06 8.77
N SER A 220 15.93 4.08 9.67
CA SER A 220 14.66 3.87 10.40
C SER A 220 14.35 4.97 11.38
N LEU A 221 15.37 5.53 12.06
CA LEU A 221 15.19 6.63 13.03
C LEU A 221 14.69 7.90 12.34
N GLU A 222 15.26 8.23 11.19
CA GLU A 222 14.87 9.38 10.38
C GLU A 222 13.45 9.22 9.84
N ALA A 223 13.09 8.00 9.41
CA ALA A 223 11.72 7.69 8.99
C ALA A 223 10.72 7.87 10.14
N ASP A 224 11.03 7.34 11.32
CA ASP A 224 10.20 7.46 12.52
C ASP A 224 10.03 8.92 12.95
N TRP A 225 11.08 9.70 12.82
CA TRP A 225 11.05 11.13 13.11
C TRP A 225 10.12 11.91 12.17
N VAL A 226 10.16 11.65 10.86
CA VAL A 226 9.22 12.25 9.90
C VAL A 226 7.78 11.84 10.24
N GLU A 227 7.53 10.55 10.52
CA GLU A 227 6.20 10.04 10.86
C GLU A 227 5.66 10.66 12.17
N GLN A 228 6.49 10.82 13.18
CA GLN A 228 6.11 11.47 14.44
C GLN A 228 5.80 12.97 14.24
N SER A 229 6.57 13.66 13.41
CA SER A 229 6.32 15.07 13.07
C SER A 229 5.01 15.22 12.30
N LEU A 230 4.75 14.33 11.33
CA LEU A 230 3.47 14.26 10.63
C LEU A 230 2.31 14.03 11.60
N HIS A 231 2.47 13.09 12.54
CA HIS A 231 1.46 12.81 13.56
C HIS A 231 1.15 14.07 14.38
N ARG A 232 2.17 14.85 14.78
CA ARG A 232 1.98 16.09 15.55
C ARG A 232 1.23 17.17 14.77
N VAL A 233 1.53 17.37 13.48
CA VAL A 233 0.78 18.30 12.61
C VAL A 233 -0.68 17.88 12.53
N LEU A 234 -0.94 16.58 12.30
CA LEU A 234 -2.30 16.05 12.27
C LEU A 234 -3.02 16.16 13.64
N ALA A 235 -2.33 15.90 14.75
CA ALA A 235 -2.88 16.04 16.09
C ALA A 235 -3.21 17.52 16.43
N GLY A 236 -2.49 18.47 15.83
CA GLY A 236 -2.80 19.90 15.90
C GLY A 236 -4.08 20.33 15.18
N GLY A 237 -4.77 19.40 14.50
CA GLY A 237 -6.05 19.66 13.85
C GLY A 237 -5.94 20.16 12.40
N TYR A 238 -4.75 20.20 11.82
CA TYR A 238 -4.56 20.65 10.43
C TYR A 238 -4.86 19.53 9.43
N ARG A 239 -5.61 19.88 8.37
CA ARG A 239 -6.13 18.90 7.39
C ARG A 239 -6.10 19.48 5.98
N THR A 240 -5.81 18.64 4.99
CA THR A 240 -6.19 18.91 3.60
C THR A 240 -7.67 18.64 3.39
N ALA A 241 -8.24 19.12 2.29
CA ALA A 241 -9.69 19.07 2.06
C ALA A 241 -10.28 17.66 2.05
N ASP A 242 -9.54 16.67 1.55
CA ASP A 242 -9.95 15.26 1.44
C ASP A 242 -10.03 14.51 2.78
N ILE A 243 -9.33 15.03 3.82
CA ILE A 243 -9.31 14.48 5.18
C ILE A 243 -9.90 15.47 6.21
N ALA A 244 -10.64 16.49 5.74
CA ALA A 244 -11.27 17.45 6.61
C ALA A 244 -12.36 16.81 7.47
N GLN A 245 -12.47 17.26 8.72
CA GLN A 245 -13.50 16.84 9.67
C GLN A 245 -13.99 18.04 10.50
N PRO A 246 -15.17 17.96 11.12
CA PRO A 246 -15.69 19.05 11.93
C PRO A 246 -14.69 19.50 13.01
N GLY A 247 -14.43 20.81 13.07
CA GLY A 247 -13.50 21.41 14.03
C GLY A 247 -12.03 21.42 13.60
N ALA A 248 -11.68 20.81 12.46
CA ALA A 248 -10.32 20.88 11.90
C ALA A 248 -10.11 22.15 11.08
N SER A 249 -8.86 22.62 11.03
CA SER A 249 -8.42 23.70 10.14
C SER A 249 -8.05 23.11 8.78
N THR A 250 -8.86 23.42 7.75
CA THR A 250 -8.55 23.01 6.38
C THR A 250 -7.53 23.96 5.76
N ILE A 251 -6.41 23.40 5.28
CA ILE A 251 -5.28 24.12 4.69
C ILE A 251 -4.86 23.51 3.35
N GLY A 252 -4.13 24.26 2.54
CA GLY A 252 -3.56 23.76 1.29
C GLY A 252 -2.38 22.80 1.54
N GLY A 253 -2.04 22.03 0.51
CA GLY A 253 -0.93 21.05 0.57
C GLY A 253 0.43 21.74 0.80
N SER A 254 0.65 22.93 0.24
CA SER A 254 1.87 23.73 0.45
C SER A 254 2.02 24.16 1.90
N VAL A 255 0.96 24.69 2.51
CA VAL A 255 0.94 25.09 3.92
C VAL A 255 1.13 23.88 4.83
N PHE A 256 0.47 22.77 4.54
CA PHE A 256 0.64 21.51 5.29
C PHE A 256 2.11 21.05 5.29
N THR A 257 2.76 21.08 4.12
CA THR A 257 4.16 20.69 3.98
C THR A 257 5.10 21.62 4.75
N GLU A 258 4.84 22.93 4.74
CA GLU A 258 5.62 23.89 5.51
C GLU A 258 5.49 23.68 7.02
N MET A 259 4.28 23.42 7.51
CA MET A 259 4.05 23.09 8.92
C MET A 259 4.78 21.81 9.35
N LEU A 260 4.81 20.80 8.47
CA LEU A 260 5.59 19.59 8.72
C LEU A 260 7.09 19.90 8.81
N ARG A 261 7.62 20.71 7.90
CA ARG A 261 9.03 21.12 7.89
C ARG A 261 9.41 21.84 9.19
N GLU A 262 8.56 22.79 9.63
CA GLU A 262 8.76 23.50 10.89
C GLU A 262 8.74 22.55 12.11
N GLU A 263 7.80 21.60 12.12
CA GLU A 263 7.70 20.63 13.22
C GLU A 263 8.91 19.68 13.27
N MET A 264 9.40 19.26 12.10
CA MET A 264 10.64 18.48 12.01
C MET A 264 11.85 19.27 12.55
N GLN A 265 11.97 20.55 12.21
CA GLN A 265 13.06 21.41 12.70
C GLN A 265 13.01 21.62 14.21
N ARG A 266 11.82 21.87 14.79
CA ARG A 266 11.65 21.97 16.26
C ARG A 266 12.10 20.71 16.98
N THR A 267 11.82 19.55 16.39
CA THR A 267 12.20 18.26 16.98
C THR A 267 13.72 18.05 16.96
N LEU A 268 14.40 18.45 15.88
CA LEU A 268 15.86 18.46 15.80
C LEU A 268 16.50 19.35 16.88
N GLU A 269 16.08 20.61 16.96
CA GLU A 269 16.59 21.56 17.93
C GLU A 269 16.39 21.07 19.38
N HIS A 270 15.28 20.38 19.65
CA HIS A 270 15.02 19.77 20.95
C HIS A 270 15.96 18.58 21.21
N ALA A 271 16.19 17.71 20.22
CA ALA A 271 17.10 16.57 20.34
C ALA A 271 18.53 17.02 20.59
N GLU A 272 19.04 18.01 19.85
CA GLU A 272 20.36 18.61 20.05
C GLU A 272 20.52 19.23 21.43
N ARG A 273 19.50 19.94 21.93
CA ARG A 273 19.54 20.63 23.23
C ARG A 273 19.58 19.68 24.42
N TYR A 274 18.95 18.52 24.31
CA TYR A 274 18.81 17.56 25.43
C TYR A 274 19.66 16.29 25.26
N GLY A 275 20.51 16.24 24.25
CA GLY A 275 21.47 15.13 24.06
C GLY A 275 20.83 13.82 23.68
N TRP A 276 19.67 13.84 23.04
CA TRP A 276 19.08 12.65 22.43
C TRP A 276 19.78 12.45 21.09
N GLY A 277 20.71 11.47 21.06
CA GLY A 277 21.40 11.13 19.82
C GLY A 277 20.38 10.81 18.73
N VAL A 278 20.44 11.56 17.65
CA VAL A 278 19.80 11.28 16.38
C VAL A 278 20.61 10.21 15.69
#